data_b2749ff3fec773c699e47ac23a32964f
#
_entry.id   b2749ff3fec773c699e47ac23a32964f
#
_cell.length_a   1.000
_cell.length_b   1.000
_cell.length_c   1.000
_cell.angle_alpha   90.00
_cell.angle_beta   90.00
_cell.angle_gamma   90.00
#
_symmetry.space_group_name_H-M   'P 1'
#
loop_
_entity.id
_entity.type
_entity.pdbx_description
1 polymer ?
#
loop_
_entity_poly.entity_id
_entity_poly.type
_entity_poly.pdbx_seq_one_letter_code
_entity_poly.pdbx_strand_id
1 'polypeptide(L)'
;NKKNNLSLNYKIKLNKKILLFIFINSSIIDSKKFNENIKISIDKYLSVSALIDFNNLNYKHYKKFGAYVDLSENGDIKEALFNLYNVLHQLDDCKEFQNILIFDFYQNKTGLYATLYDRLCKFCSFSRTVIPLY
;
A
#
# COMPACT_ATOMS: atom_id res chain seq x y z
N ASN A 1 -18.04 7.95 -23.29
CA ASN A 1 -17.06 7.62 -24.32
C ASN A 1 -15.86 6.92 -23.69
N LYS A 2 -15.41 5.86 -24.31
CA LYS A 2 -14.34 5.01 -23.76
C LYS A 2 -13.03 5.77 -23.57
N LYS A 3 -12.66 6.64 -24.50
CA LYS A 3 -11.43 7.41 -24.37
C LYS A 3 -11.48 8.37 -23.19
N ASN A 4 -12.63 8.97 -22.97
CA ASN A 4 -12.82 9.87 -21.84
C ASN A 4 -12.75 9.11 -20.52
N ASN A 5 -13.28 7.91 -20.49
CA ASN A 5 -13.21 7.07 -19.30
C ASN A 5 -11.77 6.74 -18.93
N LEU A 6 -10.94 6.39 -19.91
CA LEU A 6 -9.52 6.13 -19.66
C LEU A 6 -8.80 7.37 -19.15
N SER A 7 -9.09 8.55 -19.74
CA SER A 7 -8.53 9.80 -19.26
C SER A 7 -8.97 10.12 -17.85
N LEU A 8 -10.24 9.90 -17.54
CA LEU A 8 -10.78 10.15 -16.21
C LEU A 8 -10.11 9.28 -15.15
N ASN A 9 -9.77 8.04 -15.49
CA ASN A 9 -9.11 7.15 -14.55
C ASN A 9 -7.77 7.69 -14.06
N TYR A 10 -7.04 8.42 -14.89
CA TYR A 10 -5.79 9.05 -14.47
C TYR A 10 -5.99 10.26 -13.57
N LYS A 11 -7.17 10.87 -13.63
CA LYS A 11 -7.48 12.11 -12.91
C LYS A 11 -8.33 11.89 -11.67
N ILE A 12 -8.64 10.64 -11.35
CA ILE A 12 -9.43 10.35 -10.16
C ILE A 12 -8.62 10.76 -8.93
N LYS A 13 -9.20 11.68 -8.18
CA LYS A 13 -8.61 12.11 -6.93
C LYS A 13 -9.09 11.21 -5.81
N LEU A 14 -8.14 10.72 -5.06
CA LEU A 14 -8.41 10.01 -3.82
C LEU A 14 -8.25 10.97 -2.66
N ASN A 15 -9.11 10.84 -1.67
CA ASN A 15 -9.12 11.74 -0.51
C ASN A 15 -8.08 11.36 0.54
N LYS A 16 -7.77 10.07 0.62
CA LYS A 16 -6.82 9.58 1.60
C LYS A 16 -5.39 9.68 1.09
N LYS A 17 -4.47 9.79 2.03
CA LYS A 17 -3.05 9.75 1.72
C LYS A 17 -2.65 8.34 1.33
N ILE A 18 -1.95 8.21 0.20
CA ILE A 18 -1.47 6.93 -0.33
C ILE A 18 0.05 6.95 -0.33
N LEU A 19 0.65 5.94 0.27
CA LEU A 19 2.10 5.82 0.38
C LEU A 19 2.55 4.42 0.00
N LEU A 20 3.63 4.35 -0.76
CA LEU A 20 4.38 3.12 -0.89
C LEU A 20 5.20 2.91 0.39
N PHE A 21 5.34 1.68 0.82
CA PHE A 21 6.11 1.39 2.01
C PHE A 21 6.87 0.07 1.90
N ILE A 22 7.91 -0.04 2.70
CA ILE A 22 8.62 -1.29 2.93
C ILE A 22 8.79 -1.46 4.44
N PHE A 23 8.88 -2.72 4.86
CA PHE A 23 9.28 -3.02 6.23
C PHE A 23 10.80 -3.10 6.31
N ILE A 24 11.34 -2.62 7.42
CA ILE A 24 12.74 -2.83 7.76
C ILE A 24 12.82 -3.55 9.09
N ASN A 25 13.87 -4.34 9.26
CA ASN A 25 14.11 -5.02 10.52
C ASN A 25 14.51 -3.98 11.58
N SER A 26 13.77 -3.94 12.67
CA SER A 26 14.03 -2.99 13.77
C SER A 26 15.40 -3.17 14.40
N SER A 27 16.04 -4.34 14.24
CA SER A 27 17.38 -4.58 14.78
C SER A 27 18.46 -3.69 14.16
N ILE A 28 18.21 -3.13 12.97
CA ILE A 28 19.15 -2.21 12.34
C ILE A 28 18.93 -0.75 12.77
N ILE A 29 17.91 -0.49 13.58
CA ILE A 29 17.59 0.83 14.08
C ILE A 29 18.25 0.98 15.45
N ASP A 30 18.80 2.17 15.73
CA ASP A 30 19.36 2.48 17.03
C ASP A 30 18.31 2.21 18.13
N SER A 31 18.61 1.29 19.04
CA SER A 31 17.70 0.86 20.11
C SER A 31 17.27 2.01 21.03
N LYS A 32 18.09 3.05 21.16
CA LYS A 32 17.73 4.23 21.92
C LYS A 32 16.67 5.08 21.26
N LYS A 33 16.64 5.06 19.92
CA LYS A 33 15.63 5.78 19.14
C LYS A 33 14.36 4.95 18.96
N PHE A 34 14.47 3.62 18.99
CA PHE A 34 13.34 2.72 18.80
C PHE A 34 12.83 2.26 20.17
N ASN A 35 12.13 3.13 20.86
CA ASN A 35 11.60 2.89 22.21
C ASN A 35 10.10 2.56 22.18
N GLU A 36 9.52 2.29 23.35
CA GLU A 36 8.11 1.94 23.49
C GLU A 36 7.16 3.02 22.94
N ASN A 37 7.50 4.31 23.12
CA ASN A 37 6.66 5.38 22.61
C ASN A 37 6.59 5.37 21.10
N ILE A 38 7.70 5.06 20.42
CA ILE A 38 7.75 4.94 18.97
C ILE A 38 6.94 3.73 18.52
N LYS A 39 7.07 2.60 19.22
CA LYS A 39 6.27 1.39 18.90
C LYS A 39 4.77 1.67 19.01
N ILE A 40 4.36 2.35 20.06
CA ILE A 40 2.96 2.76 20.25
C ILE A 40 2.49 3.65 19.10
N SER A 41 3.33 4.61 18.70
CA SER A 41 3.01 5.50 17.57
C SER A 41 2.87 4.75 16.27
N ILE A 42 3.74 3.77 16.00
CA ILE A 42 3.66 2.92 14.81
C ILE A 42 2.38 2.11 14.85
N ASP A 43 2.07 1.47 15.97
CA ASP A 43 0.86 0.67 16.12
C ASP A 43 -0.40 1.50 15.86
N LYS A 44 -0.45 2.71 16.39
CA LYS A 44 -1.56 3.63 16.13
C LYS A 44 -1.67 4.00 14.67
N TYR A 45 -0.55 4.32 14.05
CA TYR A 45 -0.52 4.70 12.64
C TYR A 45 -1.02 3.56 11.75
N LEU A 46 -0.53 2.34 11.99
CA LEU A 46 -0.93 1.18 11.21
C LEU A 46 -2.40 0.82 11.44
N SER A 47 -2.89 0.98 12.67
CA SER A 47 -4.28 0.65 13.00
C SER A 47 -5.30 1.54 12.30
N VAL A 48 -4.91 2.74 11.88
CA VAL A 48 -5.76 3.64 11.10
C VAL A 48 -5.40 3.67 9.62
N SER A 49 -4.64 2.69 9.18
CA SER A 49 -4.18 2.55 7.80
C SER A 49 -4.67 1.25 7.20
N ALA A 50 -5.00 1.29 5.91
CA ALA A 50 -5.28 0.08 5.14
C ALA A 50 -4.01 -0.36 4.43
N LEU A 51 -3.79 -1.67 4.40
CA LEU A 51 -2.69 -2.25 3.64
C LEU A 51 -3.20 -2.83 2.33
N ILE A 52 -2.60 -2.42 1.24
CA ILE A 52 -2.74 -3.08 -0.06
C ILE A 52 -1.49 -3.93 -0.27
N ASP A 53 -1.69 -5.23 -0.36
CA ASP A 53 -0.63 -6.21 -0.51
C ASP A 53 -0.71 -6.91 -1.86
N PHE A 54 0.23 -7.77 -2.12
CA PHE A 54 0.27 -8.59 -3.33
C PHE A 54 0.85 -9.96 -2.97
N ASN A 55 0.20 -11.03 -3.45
CA ASN A 55 0.66 -12.42 -3.26
C ASN A 55 0.87 -12.78 -1.79
N ASN A 56 0.05 -12.22 -0.91
CA ASN A 56 0.09 -12.45 0.54
C ASN A 56 1.46 -12.22 1.18
N LEU A 57 2.30 -11.37 0.59
CA LEU A 57 3.67 -11.15 1.04
C LEU A 57 3.74 -10.70 2.51
N ASN A 58 2.76 -9.95 2.96
CA ASN A 58 2.72 -9.42 4.33
C ASN A 58 1.51 -9.91 5.12
N TYR A 59 0.90 -11.01 4.70
CA TYR A 59 -0.30 -11.51 5.37
C TYR A 59 -0.08 -11.77 6.86
N LYS A 60 1.09 -12.23 7.25
CA LYS A 60 1.41 -12.49 8.66
C LYS A 60 1.32 -11.25 9.55
N HIS A 61 1.30 -10.06 8.96
CA HIS A 61 1.21 -8.80 9.68
C HIS A 61 -0.16 -8.12 9.55
N TYR A 62 -1.16 -8.80 8.97
CA TYR A 62 -2.42 -8.17 8.64
C TYR A 62 -3.15 -7.56 9.85
N LYS A 63 -2.99 -8.14 11.04
CA LYS A 63 -3.65 -7.65 12.26
C LYS A 63 -3.14 -6.29 12.72
N LYS A 64 -1.98 -5.87 12.26
CA LYS A 64 -1.43 -4.56 12.61
C LYS A 64 -2.17 -3.41 11.93
N PHE A 65 -2.87 -3.71 10.84
CA PHE A 65 -3.52 -2.71 9.99
C PHE A 65 -5.01 -2.62 10.26
N GLY A 66 -5.59 -1.45 9.98
CA GLY A 66 -7.04 -1.25 10.08
C GLY A 66 -7.82 -2.03 9.04
N ALA A 67 -7.21 -2.28 7.88
CA ALA A 67 -7.77 -3.13 6.83
C ALA A 67 -6.62 -3.76 6.05
N TYR A 68 -6.88 -4.94 5.50
CA TYR A 68 -5.91 -5.66 4.67
C TYR A 68 -6.61 -6.12 3.40
N VAL A 69 -6.04 -5.76 2.25
CA VAL A 69 -6.57 -6.19 0.95
C VAL A 69 -5.40 -6.64 0.09
N ASP A 70 -5.53 -7.79 -0.52
CA ASP A 70 -4.54 -8.30 -1.47
C ASP A 70 -5.04 -8.10 -2.90
N LEU A 71 -4.20 -7.57 -3.76
CA LEU A 71 -4.56 -7.36 -5.17
C LEU A 71 -4.68 -8.68 -5.93
N SER A 72 -3.87 -9.67 -5.55
CA SER A 72 -3.95 -11.02 -6.09
C SER A 72 -3.25 -11.98 -5.14
N GLU A 73 -4.02 -12.80 -4.46
CA GLU A 73 -3.49 -13.78 -3.50
C GLU A 73 -2.59 -14.82 -4.18
N ASN A 74 -2.83 -15.07 -5.46
CA ASN A 74 -2.07 -16.03 -6.26
C ASN A 74 -0.83 -15.42 -6.92
N GLY A 75 -0.59 -14.13 -6.73
CA GLY A 75 0.54 -13.46 -7.38
C GLY A 75 0.33 -13.24 -8.87
N ASP A 76 -0.91 -13.19 -9.33
CA ASP A 76 -1.24 -12.94 -10.73
C ASP A 76 -1.26 -11.43 -10.98
N ILE A 77 -0.28 -10.97 -11.75
CA ILE A 77 -0.11 -9.54 -12.01
C ILE A 77 -1.28 -8.95 -12.83
N LYS A 78 -1.91 -9.73 -13.69
CA LYS A 78 -3.08 -9.29 -14.47
C LYS A 78 -4.26 -9.06 -13.54
N GLU A 79 -4.48 -9.98 -12.61
CA GLU A 79 -5.53 -9.84 -11.62
C GLU A 79 -5.29 -8.61 -10.76
N ALA A 80 -4.05 -8.38 -10.33
CA ALA A 80 -3.69 -7.21 -9.54
C ALA A 80 -3.99 -5.90 -10.28
N LEU A 81 -3.63 -5.83 -11.55
CA LEU A 81 -3.91 -4.65 -12.38
C LEU A 81 -5.42 -4.43 -12.54
N PHE A 82 -6.16 -5.53 -12.73
CA PHE A 82 -7.61 -5.46 -12.87
C PHE A 82 -8.28 -4.95 -11.59
N ASN A 83 -7.79 -5.37 -10.43
CA ASN A 83 -8.39 -5.05 -9.14
C ASN A 83 -7.99 -3.68 -8.59
N LEU A 84 -6.91 -3.10 -9.07
CA LEU A 84 -6.28 -1.94 -8.45
C LEU A 84 -7.24 -0.76 -8.22
N TYR A 85 -7.94 -0.35 -9.27
CA TYR A 85 -8.82 0.83 -9.17
C TYR A 85 -9.97 0.61 -8.21
N ASN A 86 -10.62 -0.56 -8.30
CA ASN A 86 -11.75 -0.87 -7.41
C ASN A 86 -11.31 -0.93 -5.95
N VAL A 87 -10.16 -1.54 -5.68
CA VAL A 87 -9.61 -1.62 -4.32
C VAL A 87 -9.33 -0.21 -3.79
N LEU A 88 -8.66 0.63 -4.57
CA LEU A 88 -8.35 1.99 -4.16
C LEU A 88 -9.61 2.79 -3.84
N HIS A 89 -10.63 2.70 -4.69
CA HIS A 89 -11.89 3.40 -4.46
C HIS A 89 -12.62 2.91 -3.23
N GLN A 90 -12.69 1.59 -3.03
CA GLN A 90 -13.34 1.02 -1.87
C GLN A 90 -12.66 1.46 -0.58
N LEU A 91 -11.33 1.46 -0.57
CA LEU A 91 -10.57 1.88 0.60
C LEU A 91 -10.67 3.38 0.83
N ASP A 92 -10.71 4.18 -0.22
CA ASP A 92 -10.84 5.63 -0.10
C ASP A 92 -12.21 6.03 0.47
N ASP A 93 -13.24 5.26 0.17
CA ASP A 93 -14.60 5.51 0.69
C ASP A 93 -14.80 5.05 2.13
N CYS A 94 -13.95 4.19 2.64
CA CYS A 94 -14.07 3.66 3.99
C CYS A 94 -13.61 4.69 5.03
N LYS A 95 -14.45 4.99 6.01
CA LYS A 95 -14.16 6.02 7.03
C LYS A 95 -13.38 5.48 8.23
N GLU A 96 -13.18 4.18 8.31
CA GLU A 96 -12.56 3.55 9.47
C GLU A 96 -11.06 3.73 9.54
N PHE A 97 -10.42 4.15 8.45
CA PHE A 97 -8.99 4.40 8.42
C PHE A 97 -8.67 5.66 7.61
N GLN A 98 -7.48 6.19 7.82
CA GLN A 98 -7.08 7.50 7.30
C GLN A 98 -6.07 7.43 6.17
N ASN A 99 -5.29 6.35 6.10
CA ASN A 99 -4.22 6.20 5.13
C ASN A 99 -4.36 4.90 4.36
N ILE A 100 -3.82 4.89 3.13
CA ILE A 100 -3.67 3.69 2.34
C ILE A 100 -2.19 3.45 2.14
N LEU A 101 -1.71 2.30 2.60
CA LEU A 101 -0.31 1.90 2.46
C LEU A 101 -0.23 0.78 1.45
N ILE A 102 0.61 0.95 0.45
CA ILE A 102 0.82 -0.04 -0.60
C ILE A 102 2.21 -0.62 -0.44
N PHE A 103 2.28 -1.94 -0.25
CA PHE A 103 3.57 -2.60 -0.12
C PHE A 103 4.36 -2.51 -1.42
N ASP A 104 5.61 -2.10 -1.32
CA ASP A 104 6.49 -1.94 -2.46
C ASP A 104 7.11 -3.31 -2.81
N PHE A 105 6.41 -4.07 -3.63
CA PHE A 105 6.76 -5.45 -3.95
C PHE A 105 7.55 -5.62 -5.25
N TYR A 106 7.99 -4.55 -5.83
CA TYR A 106 8.60 -4.55 -7.16
C TYR A 106 9.97 -5.21 -7.17
N GLN A 107 10.04 -6.49 -7.26
CA GLN A 107 11.31 -7.18 -7.43
C GLN A 107 11.72 -7.29 -8.90
N ASN A 108 10.74 -7.22 -9.77
CA ASN A 108 10.96 -7.33 -11.20
C ASN A 108 10.22 -6.20 -11.91
N LYS A 109 10.96 -5.23 -12.43
CA LYS A 109 10.38 -4.04 -13.07
C LYS A 109 10.16 -4.20 -14.57
N THR A 110 9.88 -5.40 -15.03
CA THR A 110 9.64 -5.67 -16.46
C THR A 110 8.21 -6.11 -16.69
N GLY A 111 7.73 -5.92 -17.94
CA GLY A 111 6.42 -6.36 -18.36
C GLY A 111 5.29 -5.74 -17.55
N LEU A 112 4.32 -6.56 -17.18
CA LEU A 112 3.15 -6.11 -16.43
C LEU A 112 3.48 -5.66 -15.01
N TYR A 113 4.56 -6.16 -14.40
CA TYR A 113 5.03 -5.67 -13.11
C TYR A 113 5.43 -4.21 -13.20
N ALA A 114 6.13 -3.83 -14.26
CA ALA A 114 6.49 -2.43 -14.47
C ALA A 114 5.25 -1.56 -14.63
N THR A 115 4.24 -2.06 -15.33
CA THR A 115 2.97 -1.34 -15.50
C THR A 115 2.28 -1.13 -14.17
N LEU A 116 2.17 -2.16 -13.35
CA LEU A 116 1.56 -2.05 -12.04
C LEU A 116 2.31 -1.08 -11.14
N TYR A 117 3.63 -1.19 -11.11
CA TYR A 117 4.47 -0.32 -10.30
C TYR A 117 4.31 1.15 -10.72
N ASP A 118 4.30 1.41 -12.02
CA ASP A 118 4.12 2.77 -12.55
C ASP A 118 2.79 3.37 -12.11
N ARG A 119 1.72 2.60 -12.17
CA ARG A 119 0.40 3.05 -11.72
C ARG A 119 0.38 3.33 -10.23
N LEU A 120 0.97 2.45 -9.44
CA LEU A 120 1.05 2.64 -7.99
C LEU A 120 1.82 3.91 -7.65
N CYS A 121 2.94 4.15 -8.31
CA CYS A 121 3.74 5.35 -8.09
C CYS A 121 2.97 6.63 -8.42
N LYS A 122 2.14 6.61 -9.45
CA LYS A 122 1.31 7.76 -9.80
C LYS A 122 0.30 8.09 -8.70
N PHE A 123 -0.34 7.07 -8.13
CA PHE A 123 -1.26 7.27 -7.03
C PHE A 123 -0.57 7.78 -5.77
N CYS A 124 0.64 7.31 -5.53
CA CYS A 124 1.42 7.68 -4.35
C CYS A 124 2.23 8.95 -4.55
N SER A 125 2.16 9.59 -5.70
CA SER A 125 3.01 10.74 -6.05
C SER A 125 4.49 10.46 -5.77
N PHE A 126 4.91 9.22 -5.99
CA PHE A 126 6.25 8.69 -5.71
C PHE A 126 6.67 8.80 -4.23
N SER A 127 5.73 9.08 -3.34
CA SER A 127 6.00 9.12 -1.91
C SER A 127 6.24 7.71 -1.35
N ARG A 128 7.25 7.58 -0.54
CA ARG A 128 7.68 6.30 0.01
C ARG A 128 7.96 6.43 1.50
N THR A 129 7.65 5.42 2.27
CA THR A 129 7.94 5.39 3.70
C THR A 129 8.53 4.05 4.10
N VAL A 130 9.20 4.03 5.23
CA VAL A 130 9.82 2.83 5.78
C VAL A 130 9.20 2.59 7.15
N ILE A 131 8.74 1.37 7.38
CA ILE A 131 8.07 1.01 8.63
C ILE A 131 8.92 -0.04 9.36
N PRO A 132 9.39 0.28 10.59
CA PRO A 132 10.13 -0.70 11.38
C PRO A 132 9.25 -1.87 11.78
N LEU A 133 9.78 -3.08 11.61
CA LEU A 133 9.13 -4.32 11.98
C LEU A 133 9.73 -4.82 13.30
N TYR A 134 8.87 -5.07 14.26
CA TYR A 134 9.29 -5.54 15.59
C TYR A 134 8.37 -6.63 16.11
#